data_1599f1a8653eae8fe8794f596c020a0a
#
_entry.id   1599f1a8653eae8fe8794f596c020a0a
#
_cell.length_a   1.000
_cell.length_b   1.000
_cell.length_c   1.000
_cell.angle_alpha   90.00
_cell.angle_beta   90.00
_cell.angle_gamma   90.00
#
_symmetry.space_group_name_H-M   'P 1'
#
loop_
_entity.id
_entity.type
_entity.pdbx_description
1 polymer ?
#
loop_
_entity_poly.entity_id
_entity_poly.type
_entity_poly.pdbx_seq_one_letter_code
_entity_poly.pdbx_strand_id
1 'polypeptide(L)'
;MITFPLQFILVLIATFLISLILTPFVRLLAFKIDAVDYPNARRINKKPMPSAGGLAILLAFTIATVVLLPMITKGYVAKTSYLTYTLPVVVGGWIIGLTGLIDDIKELSPRLKMLGIFLGASVIWFFTDFRLDDFKIPFGGPFLHFDPWLSYILTVIWIISITNAVNLIDGLDGLVSGVSIISLVTMGIVSHFFLPVPNLFLTMTIFVLVMAIAGFFPFNYHPAILYLGDTGALFIGFMIAVLSLQGLKNATAVAVVTPMIILGVPITDTFLAIVRRTLSGQKFYAPDRNHLHHRLLSLGLTHRGTVLVIYGISMIFAMISLLLNISTRIGGVLLVIGLVLG
;
A
#
# COMPACT_ATOMS: atom_id res chain seq x y z
N MET A 1 -17.06 -17.94 -26.75
CA MET A 1 -16.04 -16.93 -26.36
C MET A 1 -16.14 -16.71 -24.86
N ILE A 2 -14.99 -16.71 -24.16
CA ILE A 2 -14.93 -16.38 -22.73
C ILE A 2 -15.20 -14.89 -22.57
N THR A 3 -16.16 -14.51 -21.72
CA THR A 3 -16.52 -13.10 -21.48
C THR A 3 -15.40 -12.36 -20.74
N PHE A 4 -15.29 -11.04 -20.93
CA PHE A 4 -14.24 -10.23 -20.28
C PHE A 4 -14.22 -10.40 -18.74
N PRO A 5 -15.33 -10.42 -17.99
CA PRO A 5 -15.31 -10.67 -16.56
C PRO A 5 -14.68 -12.01 -16.18
N LEU A 6 -14.96 -13.07 -16.94
CA LEU A 6 -14.36 -14.39 -16.70
C LEU A 6 -12.87 -14.41 -17.01
N GLN A 7 -12.45 -13.72 -18.09
CA GLN A 7 -11.01 -13.55 -18.41
C GLN A 7 -10.28 -12.82 -17.28
N PHE A 8 -10.90 -11.78 -16.71
CA PHE A 8 -10.30 -11.04 -15.60
C PHE A 8 -10.18 -11.91 -14.34
N ILE A 9 -11.21 -12.70 -14.00
CA ILE A 9 -11.14 -13.66 -12.89
C ILE A 9 -9.99 -14.66 -13.10
N LEU A 10 -9.77 -15.14 -14.32
CA LEU A 10 -8.65 -16.04 -14.63
C LEU A 10 -7.29 -15.35 -14.44
N VAL A 11 -7.16 -14.07 -14.80
CA VAL A 11 -5.94 -13.29 -14.52
C VAL A 11 -5.72 -13.13 -13.01
N LEU A 12 -6.76 -12.89 -12.23
CA LEU A 12 -6.66 -12.81 -10.77
C LEU A 12 -6.17 -14.12 -10.16
N ILE A 13 -6.77 -15.24 -10.55
CA ILE A 13 -6.35 -16.58 -10.11
C ILE A 13 -4.91 -16.86 -10.53
N ALA A 14 -4.55 -16.56 -11.78
CA ALA A 14 -3.18 -16.74 -12.28
C ALA A 14 -2.19 -15.90 -11.47
N THR A 15 -2.51 -14.64 -11.16
CA THR A 15 -1.65 -13.76 -10.35
C THR A 15 -1.42 -14.33 -8.95
N PHE A 16 -2.49 -14.81 -8.29
CA PHE A 16 -2.39 -15.48 -7.01
C PHE A 16 -1.47 -16.70 -7.07
N LEU A 17 -1.67 -17.56 -8.07
CA LEU A 17 -0.86 -18.78 -8.25
C LEU A 17 0.60 -18.45 -8.57
N ILE A 18 0.86 -17.43 -9.41
CA ILE A 18 2.22 -16.97 -9.71
C ILE A 18 2.92 -16.53 -8.41
N SER A 19 2.28 -15.68 -7.60
CA SER A 19 2.84 -15.24 -6.32
C SER A 19 3.08 -16.42 -5.37
N LEU A 20 2.09 -17.32 -5.25
CA LEU A 20 2.18 -18.51 -4.40
C LEU A 20 3.36 -19.40 -4.81
N ILE A 21 3.56 -19.61 -6.12
CA ILE A 21 4.64 -20.46 -6.65
C ILE A 21 6.00 -19.75 -6.54
N LEU A 22 6.08 -18.45 -6.80
CA LEU A 22 7.33 -17.70 -6.72
C LEU A 22 7.85 -17.56 -5.29
N THR A 23 6.97 -17.53 -4.29
CA THR A 23 7.36 -17.27 -2.89
C THR A 23 8.37 -18.27 -2.34
N PRO A 24 8.25 -19.60 -2.51
CA PRO A 24 9.28 -20.54 -2.09
C PRO A 24 10.64 -20.32 -2.76
N PHE A 25 10.66 -19.94 -4.05
CA PHE A 25 11.90 -19.64 -4.76
C PHE A 25 12.54 -18.36 -4.24
N VAL A 26 11.73 -17.32 -3.98
CA VAL A 26 12.21 -16.08 -3.36
C VAL A 26 12.78 -16.35 -1.97
N ARG A 27 12.16 -17.24 -1.18
CA ARG A 27 12.70 -17.65 0.12
C ARG A 27 14.10 -18.27 -0.01
N LEU A 28 14.32 -19.16 -0.98
CA LEU A 28 15.63 -19.74 -1.24
C LEU A 28 16.63 -18.68 -1.73
N LEU A 29 16.19 -17.78 -2.61
CA LEU A 29 17.00 -16.67 -3.08
C LEU A 29 17.41 -15.75 -1.94
N ALA A 30 16.50 -15.41 -1.01
CA ALA A 30 16.78 -14.55 0.14
C ALA A 30 17.93 -15.08 0.99
N PHE A 31 17.97 -16.39 1.26
CA PHE A 31 19.11 -17.02 1.94
C PHE A 31 20.40 -16.92 1.11
N LYS A 32 20.32 -17.06 -0.22
CA LYS A 32 21.50 -17.04 -1.09
C LYS A 32 22.13 -15.65 -1.21
N ILE A 33 21.31 -14.59 -1.16
CA ILE A 33 21.78 -13.19 -1.28
C ILE A 33 21.97 -12.52 0.08
N ASP A 34 21.80 -13.30 1.18
CA ASP A 34 21.91 -12.82 2.56
C ASP A 34 20.90 -11.72 2.95
N ALA A 35 19.71 -11.72 2.29
CA ALA A 35 18.58 -10.94 2.73
C ALA A 35 17.89 -11.65 3.90
N VAL A 36 18.53 -11.68 5.07
CA VAL A 36 18.16 -12.47 6.25
C VAL A 36 18.17 -11.62 7.50
N ASP A 37 17.09 -11.67 8.22
CA ASP A 37 16.91 -11.02 9.51
C ASP A 37 17.49 -11.88 10.63
N TYR A 38 18.69 -11.55 11.07
CA TYR A 38 19.36 -12.24 12.16
C TYR A 38 18.83 -11.81 13.53
N PRO A 39 18.66 -12.75 14.49
CA PRO A 39 18.23 -12.41 15.85
C PRO A 39 19.16 -11.40 16.51
N ASN A 40 18.60 -10.34 17.08
CA ASN A 40 19.31 -9.39 17.91
C ASN A 40 18.41 -8.88 19.06
N ALA A 41 18.96 -8.10 19.99
CA ALA A 41 18.24 -7.59 21.17
C ALA A 41 17.03 -6.68 20.83
N ARG A 42 16.87 -6.27 19.57
CA ARG A 42 15.79 -5.38 19.11
C ARG A 42 14.69 -6.13 18.35
N ARG A 43 14.96 -7.36 17.89
CA ARG A 43 14.08 -8.13 17.00
C ARG A 43 13.33 -9.21 17.76
N ILE A 44 12.13 -9.55 17.31
CA ILE A 44 11.25 -10.52 17.96
C ILE A 44 11.64 -11.96 17.56
N ASN A 45 12.27 -12.15 16.41
CA ASN A 45 12.66 -13.45 15.89
C ASN A 45 13.77 -14.09 16.72
N LYS A 46 13.62 -15.40 16.99
CA LYS A 46 14.61 -16.22 17.72
C LYS A 46 15.54 -17.02 16.80
N LYS A 47 15.25 -17.02 15.50
CA LYS A 47 16.00 -17.74 14.45
C LYS A 47 16.22 -16.81 13.26
N PRO A 48 17.27 -17.02 12.46
CA PRO A 48 17.44 -16.29 11.20
C PRO A 48 16.21 -16.48 10.30
N MET A 49 15.63 -15.36 9.84
CA MET A 49 14.42 -15.34 9.02
C MET A 49 14.70 -14.66 7.69
N PRO A 50 14.42 -15.30 6.55
CA PRO A 50 14.57 -14.67 5.25
C PRO A 50 13.60 -13.49 5.12
N SER A 51 14.09 -12.37 4.58
CA SER A 51 13.38 -11.08 4.52
C SER A 51 13.52 -10.49 3.12
N ALA A 52 12.76 -10.95 2.18
CA ALA A 52 12.64 -10.40 0.81
C ALA A 52 11.34 -10.85 0.16
N GLY A 53 10.30 -11.18 0.95
CA GLY A 53 9.04 -11.71 0.45
C GLY A 53 8.34 -10.80 -0.55
N GLY A 54 8.52 -9.49 -0.41
CA GLY A 54 8.03 -8.50 -1.33
C GLY A 54 8.47 -8.68 -2.78
N LEU A 55 9.60 -9.34 -3.02
CA LEU A 55 10.07 -9.64 -4.39
C LEU A 55 9.10 -10.59 -5.12
N ALA A 56 8.49 -11.56 -4.43
CA ALA A 56 7.49 -12.44 -5.03
C ALA A 56 6.24 -11.66 -5.45
N ILE A 57 5.79 -10.73 -4.60
CA ILE A 57 4.65 -9.85 -4.88
C ILE A 57 4.97 -8.95 -6.08
N LEU A 58 6.12 -8.30 -6.09
CA LEU A 58 6.56 -7.40 -7.16
C LEU A 58 6.66 -8.11 -8.51
N LEU A 59 7.24 -9.32 -8.55
CA LEU A 59 7.33 -10.13 -9.75
C LEU A 59 5.95 -10.58 -10.25
N ALA A 60 5.10 -11.10 -9.36
CA ALA A 60 3.75 -11.52 -9.72
C ALA A 60 2.91 -10.35 -10.24
N PHE A 61 2.98 -9.19 -9.59
CA PHE A 61 2.33 -7.96 -10.02
C PHE A 61 2.83 -7.52 -11.40
N THR A 62 4.14 -7.53 -11.63
CA THR A 62 4.76 -7.15 -12.91
C THR A 62 4.29 -8.07 -14.05
N ILE A 63 4.33 -9.40 -13.84
CA ILE A 63 3.88 -10.37 -14.85
C ILE A 63 2.39 -10.14 -15.14
N ALA A 64 1.56 -9.97 -14.13
CA ALA A 64 0.13 -9.78 -14.32
C ALA A 64 -0.18 -8.48 -15.07
N THR A 65 0.47 -7.37 -14.72
CA THR A 65 0.20 -6.06 -15.31
C THR A 65 0.81 -5.89 -16.71
N VAL A 66 2.01 -6.41 -16.94
CA VAL A 66 2.71 -6.22 -18.23
C VAL A 66 2.37 -7.30 -19.25
N VAL A 67 2.03 -8.53 -18.80
CA VAL A 67 1.77 -9.66 -19.69
C VAL A 67 0.29 -10.04 -19.71
N LEU A 68 -0.30 -10.37 -18.55
CA LEU A 68 -1.63 -10.99 -18.52
C LEU A 68 -2.75 -9.97 -18.82
N LEU A 69 -2.76 -8.80 -18.20
CA LEU A 69 -3.80 -7.80 -18.43
C LEU A 69 -3.82 -7.29 -19.89
N PRO A 70 -2.70 -6.99 -20.54
CA PRO A 70 -2.74 -6.63 -21.98
C PRO A 70 -3.32 -7.70 -22.89
N MET A 71 -3.24 -8.98 -22.52
CA MET A 71 -3.80 -10.07 -23.32
C MET A 71 -5.34 -10.05 -23.32
N ILE A 72 -5.97 -9.68 -22.20
CA ILE A 72 -7.44 -9.65 -22.07
C ILE A 72 -8.04 -8.28 -22.44
N THR A 73 -7.26 -7.21 -22.36
CA THR A 73 -7.71 -5.85 -22.70
C THR A 73 -7.66 -5.55 -24.20
N LYS A 74 -7.09 -6.44 -25.02
CA LYS A 74 -7.09 -6.32 -26.48
C LYS A 74 -8.53 -6.19 -26.99
N GLY A 75 -8.84 -5.07 -27.66
CA GLY A 75 -10.16 -4.77 -28.20
C GLY A 75 -11.06 -3.90 -27.31
N TYR A 76 -10.74 -3.72 -26.04
CA TYR A 76 -11.44 -2.80 -25.15
C TYR A 76 -10.67 -1.48 -24.95
N VAL A 77 -9.35 -1.54 -25.05
CA VAL A 77 -8.46 -0.38 -24.90
C VAL A 77 -7.29 -0.53 -25.86
N ALA A 78 -6.85 0.59 -26.44
CA ALA A 78 -5.65 0.60 -27.26
C ALA A 78 -4.45 0.14 -26.41
N LYS A 79 -3.71 -0.87 -26.90
CA LYS A 79 -2.56 -1.46 -26.19
C LYS A 79 -1.52 -0.41 -25.79
N THR A 80 -1.31 0.58 -26.65
CA THR A 80 -0.43 1.73 -26.38
C THR A 80 -0.89 2.53 -25.15
N SER A 81 -2.19 2.81 -25.04
CA SER A 81 -2.73 3.56 -23.89
C SER A 81 -2.58 2.79 -22.57
N TYR A 82 -2.77 1.45 -22.59
CA TYR A 82 -2.60 0.62 -21.40
C TYR A 82 -1.15 0.63 -20.90
N LEU A 83 -0.19 0.36 -21.78
CA LEU A 83 1.24 0.32 -21.41
C LEU A 83 1.78 1.69 -21.01
N THR A 84 1.37 2.76 -21.68
CA THR A 84 1.74 4.13 -21.30
C THR A 84 1.30 4.47 -19.86
N TYR A 85 0.16 3.92 -19.44
CA TYR A 85 -0.38 4.14 -18.11
C TYR A 85 0.28 3.27 -17.03
N THR A 86 0.56 2.01 -17.35
CA THR A 86 1.05 1.03 -16.37
C THR A 86 2.56 0.96 -16.26
N LEU A 87 3.31 1.19 -17.35
CA LEU A 87 4.77 1.07 -17.31
C LEU A 87 5.44 1.99 -16.30
N PRO A 88 5.09 3.28 -16.18
CA PRO A 88 5.69 4.14 -15.15
C PRO A 88 5.41 3.66 -13.73
N VAL A 89 4.20 3.11 -13.48
CA VAL A 89 3.84 2.55 -12.17
C VAL A 89 4.69 1.33 -11.85
N VAL A 90 4.89 0.44 -12.83
CA VAL A 90 5.76 -0.73 -12.69
C VAL A 90 7.21 -0.31 -12.49
N VAL A 91 7.71 0.66 -13.27
CA VAL A 91 9.09 1.19 -13.13
C VAL A 91 9.28 1.82 -11.76
N GLY A 92 8.37 2.69 -11.31
CA GLY A 92 8.41 3.26 -9.96
C GLY A 92 8.38 2.18 -8.88
N GLY A 93 7.52 1.17 -9.04
CA GLY A 93 7.44 0.01 -8.17
C GLY A 93 8.76 -0.78 -8.09
N TRP A 94 9.45 -0.97 -9.22
CA TRP A 94 10.77 -1.61 -9.24
C TRP A 94 11.87 -0.76 -8.59
N ILE A 95 11.89 0.56 -8.80
CA ILE A 95 12.84 1.45 -8.13
C ILE A 95 12.72 1.31 -6.61
N ILE A 96 11.50 1.33 -6.10
CA ILE A 96 11.24 1.24 -4.67
C ILE A 96 11.46 -0.19 -4.15
N GLY A 97 10.99 -1.21 -4.87
CA GLY A 97 11.21 -2.60 -4.50
C GLY A 97 12.70 -2.97 -4.46
N LEU A 98 13.50 -2.50 -5.42
CA LEU A 98 14.95 -2.67 -5.41
C LEU A 98 15.62 -1.89 -4.28
N THR A 99 15.14 -0.68 -3.97
CA THR A 99 15.62 0.06 -2.79
C THR A 99 15.39 -0.74 -1.52
N GLY A 100 14.19 -1.30 -1.34
CA GLY A 100 13.89 -2.17 -0.20
C GLY A 100 14.72 -3.46 -0.20
N LEU A 101 14.95 -4.08 -1.35
CA LEU A 101 15.77 -5.28 -1.45
C LEU A 101 17.23 -5.02 -1.06
N ILE A 102 17.78 -3.89 -1.47
CA ILE A 102 19.12 -3.48 -1.05
C ILE A 102 19.15 -3.21 0.46
N ASP A 103 18.07 -2.65 1.01
CA ASP A 103 17.94 -2.43 2.46
C ASP A 103 17.86 -3.76 3.23
N ASP A 104 17.09 -4.73 2.75
CA ASP A 104 16.99 -6.08 3.33
C ASP A 104 18.36 -6.81 3.35
N ILE A 105 19.26 -6.49 2.40
CA ILE A 105 20.59 -7.11 2.30
C ILE A 105 21.65 -6.32 3.10
N LYS A 106 21.63 -4.98 3.06
CA LYS A 106 22.77 -4.14 3.50
C LYS A 106 22.43 -3.09 4.56
N GLU A 107 21.19 -3.05 5.05
CA GLU A 107 20.71 -2.01 5.99
C GLU A 107 21.10 -0.60 5.52
N LEU A 108 20.33 -0.04 4.58
CA LEU A 108 20.58 1.27 4.00
C LEU A 108 20.43 2.39 5.04
N SER A 109 21.20 3.46 4.85
CA SER A 109 20.96 4.67 5.63
C SER A 109 19.56 5.25 5.30
N PRO A 110 18.88 5.89 6.27
CA PRO A 110 17.57 6.50 6.04
C PRO A 110 17.54 7.47 4.86
N ARG A 111 18.67 8.17 4.59
CA ARG A 111 18.78 9.09 3.45
C ARG A 111 18.72 8.38 2.10
N LEU A 112 19.41 7.24 1.97
CA LEU A 112 19.40 6.45 0.73
C LEU A 112 18.05 5.80 0.50
N LYS A 113 17.39 5.29 1.55
CA LYS A 113 16.04 4.78 1.48
C LYS A 113 15.06 5.88 1.00
N MET A 114 15.12 7.07 1.59
CA MET A 114 14.33 8.22 1.17
C MET A 114 14.60 8.64 -0.27
N LEU A 115 15.85 8.59 -0.74
CA LEU A 115 16.20 8.88 -2.13
C LEU A 115 15.52 7.90 -3.09
N GLY A 116 15.52 6.61 -2.78
CA GLY A 116 14.82 5.61 -3.59
C GLY A 116 13.31 5.88 -3.70
N ILE A 117 12.65 6.20 -2.57
CA ILE A 117 11.23 6.55 -2.57
C ILE A 117 10.98 7.84 -3.36
N PHE A 118 11.83 8.85 -3.19
CA PHE A 118 11.76 10.11 -3.94
C PHE A 118 11.87 9.89 -5.46
N LEU A 119 12.82 9.07 -5.91
CA LEU A 119 12.99 8.74 -7.33
C LEU A 119 11.76 8.01 -7.88
N GLY A 120 11.22 7.01 -7.18
CA GLY A 120 10.00 6.32 -7.58
C GLY A 120 8.79 7.27 -7.65
N ALA A 121 8.62 8.17 -6.67
CA ALA A 121 7.57 9.18 -6.67
C ALA A 121 7.71 10.18 -7.83
N SER A 122 8.94 10.57 -8.16
CA SER A 122 9.22 11.46 -9.29
C SER A 122 8.85 10.81 -10.62
N VAL A 123 9.13 9.52 -10.81
CA VAL A 123 8.70 8.78 -12.01
C VAL A 123 7.18 8.85 -12.17
N ILE A 124 6.42 8.68 -11.09
CA ILE A 124 4.96 8.78 -11.14
C ILE A 124 4.53 10.16 -11.59
N TRP A 125 5.04 11.22 -11.00
CA TRP A 125 4.62 12.58 -11.33
C TRP A 125 4.98 12.98 -12.77
N PHE A 126 6.19 12.62 -13.26
CA PHE A 126 6.64 12.99 -14.61
C PHE A 126 5.98 12.18 -15.73
N PHE A 127 5.64 10.91 -15.49
CA PHE A 127 5.24 9.99 -16.55
C PHE A 127 3.80 9.48 -16.44
N THR A 128 3.05 9.94 -15.43
CA THR A 128 1.64 9.58 -15.27
C THR A 128 0.81 10.80 -14.94
N ASP A 129 -0.50 10.60 -14.97
CA ASP A 129 -1.46 11.54 -14.44
C ASP A 129 -1.83 11.27 -12.97
N PHE A 130 -1.12 10.36 -12.26
CA PHE A 130 -1.32 10.09 -10.82
C PHE A 130 -0.64 11.17 -9.97
N ARG A 131 -1.22 12.37 -9.95
CA ARG A 131 -0.67 13.53 -9.25
C ARG A 131 -1.77 14.41 -8.67
N LEU A 132 -1.44 15.16 -7.65
CA LEU A 132 -2.33 16.11 -6.99
C LEU A 132 -2.29 17.45 -7.73
N ASP A 133 -3.03 17.55 -8.86
CA ASP A 133 -3.15 18.79 -9.62
C ASP A 133 -4.29 19.66 -9.06
N ASP A 134 -5.31 19.01 -8.50
CA ASP A 134 -6.53 19.67 -8.03
C ASP A 134 -6.93 19.15 -6.64
N PHE A 135 -7.51 20.02 -5.84
CA PHE A 135 -8.09 19.65 -4.56
C PHE A 135 -9.41 20.37 -4.33
N LYS A 136 -10.49 19.64 -4.14
CA LYS A 136 -11.77 20.21 -3.78
C LYS A 136 -11.93 20.26 -2.26
N ILE A 137 -12.06 21.47 -1.73
CA ILE A 137 -12.33 21.64 -0.30
C ILE A 137 -13.67 20.99 0.04
N PRO A 138 -13.71 20.11 1.09
CA PRO A 138 -14.93 19.47 1.56
C PRO A 138 -16.08 20.45 1.85
N PHE A 139 -17.32 19.94 1.91
CA PHE A 139 -18.53 20.68 2.31
C PHE A 139 -18.89 21.88 1.42
N GLY A 140 -18.64 21.77 0.11
CA GLY A 140 -19.03 22.80 -0.85
C GLY A 140 -17.99 23.91 -1.04
N GLY A 141 -16.79 23.73 -0.51
CA GLY A 141 -15.69 24.67 -0.70
C GLY A 141 -15.19 24.75 -2.16
N PRO A 142 -14.34 25.73 -2.48
CA PRO A 142 -13.82 25.95 -3.82
C PRO A 142 -12.90 24.81 -4.29
N PHE A 143 -12.74 24.72 -5.61
CA PHE A 143 -11.68 23.96 -6.25
C PHE A 143 -10.38 24.75 -6.16
N LEU A 144 -9.33 24.11 -5.61
CA LEU A 144 -7.97 24.62 -5.64
C LEU A 144 -7.23 23.93 -6.78
N HIS A 145 -6.68 24.71 -7.69
CA HIS A 145 -5.76 24.24 -8.73
C HIS A 145 -4.35 24.53 -8.27
N PHE A 146 -3.49 23.53 -8.35
CA PHE A 146 -2.09 23.68 -7.95
C PHE A 146 -1.21 23.90 -9.18
N ASP A 147 -0.31 24.87 -9.07
CA ASP A 147 0.75 25.02 -10.05
C ASP A 147 1.61 23.75 -10.13
N PRO A 148 2.22 23.44 -11.29
CA PRO A 148 2.98 22.20 -11.49
C PRO A 148 4.05 21.93 -10.41
N TRP A 149 4.74 22.96 -9.93
CA TRP A 149 5.75 22.81 -8.87
C TRP A 149 5.14 22.42 -7.53
N LEU A 150 3.97 22.98 -7.18
CA LEU A 150 3.26 22.64 -5.95
C LEU A 150 2.64 21.26 -6.05
N SER A 151 2.02 20.91 -7.19
CA SER A 151 1.54 19.56 -7.50
C SER A 151 2.65 18.52 -7.33
N TYR A 152 3.86 18.81 -7.85
CA TYR A 152 5.02 17.93 -7.68
C TYR A 152 5.36 17.70 -6.21
N ILE A 153 5.51 18.77 -5.44
CA ILE A 153 5.85 18.71 -4.02
C ILE A 153 4.80 17.92 -3.25
N LEU A 154 3.51 18.23 -3.44
CA LEU A 154 2.42 17.56 -2.72
C LEU A 154 2.31 16.09 -3.08
N THR A 155 2.46 15.74 -4.36
CA THR A 155 2.44 14.34 -4.82
C THR A 155 3.59 13.54 -4.24
N VAL A 156 4.80 14.10 -4.27
CA VAL A 156 5.99 13.43 -3.71
C VAL A 156 5.88 13.25 -2.19
N ILE A 157 5.43 14.29 -1.48
CA ILE A 157 5.21 14.21 -0.02
C ILE A 157 4.15 13.14 0.30
N TRP A 158 3.05 13.10 -0.45
CA TRP A 158 2.01 12.08 -0.29
C TRP A 158 2.58 10.66 -0.41
N ILE A 159 3.27 10.39 -1.52
CA ILE A 159 3.85 9.07 -1.80
C ILE A 159 4.87 8.70 -0.71
N ILE A 160 5.77 9.60 -0.36
CA ILE A 160 6.75 9.37 0.71
C ILE A 160 6.06 9.07 2.04
N SER A 161 5.06 9.85 2.41
CA SER A 161 4.38 9.72 3.71
C SER A 161 3.67 8.39 3.85
N ILE A 162 2.87 7.99 2.84
CA ILE A 162 2.13 6.72 2.87
C ILE A 162 3.09 5.53 2.78
N THR A 163 4.12 5.60 1.92
CA THR A 163 5.12 4.54 1.79
C THR A 163 5.81 4.28 3.13
N ASN A 164 6.25 5.33 3.82
CA ASN A 164 6.88 5.19 5.13
C ASN A 164 5.88 4.75 6.20
N ALA A 165 4.63 5.24 6.18
CA ALA A 165 3.61 4.83 7.14
C ALA A 165 3.33 3.32 7.06
N VAL A 166 3.25 2.76 5.86
CA VAL A 166 3.07 1.31 5.66
C VAL A 166 4.32 0.54 6.08
N ASN A 167 5.51 1.04 5.79
CA ASN A 167 6.76 0.41 6.22
C ASN A 167 6.91 0.40 7.77
N LEU A 168 6.48 1.46 8.45
CA LEU A 168 6.58 1.56 9.91
C LEU A 168 5.67 0.58 10.67
N ILE A 169 4.57 0.14 10.09
CA ILE A 169 3.69 -0.88 10.72
C ILE A 169 4.14 -2.32 10.44
N ASP A 170 5.19 -2.53 9.63
CA ASP A 170 5.72 -3.88 9.33
C ASP A 170 6.56 -4.44 10.50
N GLY A 171 5.91 -4.58 11.65
CA GLY A 171 6.55 -5.09 12.87
C GLY A 171 6.06 -6.46 13.31
N LEU A 172 5.03 -7.03 12.68
CA LEU A 172 4.44 -8.33 13.03
C LEU A 172 4.11 -9.16 11.79
N ASP A 173 4.28 -10.48 11.91
CA ASP A 173 3.96 -11.45 10.84
C ASP A 173 2.55 -11.22 10.29
N GLY A 174 2.43 -11.02 8.99
CA GLY A 174 1.17 -10.87 8.28
C GLY A 174 0.50 -9.49 8.42
N LEU A 175 0.99 -8.62 9.30
CA LEU A 175 0.30 -7.37 9.63
C LEU A 175 0.13 -6.47 8.39
N VAL A 176 1.20 -6.10 7.72
CA VAL A 176 1.14 -5.26 6.52
C VAL A 176 0.38 -5.94 5.40
N SER A 177 0.66 -7.22 5.15
CA SER A 177 -0.02 -7.99 4.10
C SER A 177 -1.54 -7.96 4.27
N GLY A 178 -2.06 -8.22 5.47
CA GLY A 178 -3.50 -8.26 5.72
C GLY A 178 -4.15 -6.88 5.73
N VAL A 179 -3.55 -5.88 6.39
CA VAL A 179 -4.05 -4.49 6.37
C VAL A 179 -4.10 -3.97 4.93
N SER A 180 -3.09 -4.27 4.13
CA SER A 180 -3.02 -3.84 2.73
C SER A 180 -4.08 -4.53 1.86
N ILE A 181 -4.36 -5.82 2.07
CA ILE A 181 -5.46 -6.52 1.38
C ILE A 181 -6.79 -5.84 1.71
N ILE A 182 -7.09 -5.58 2.99
CA ILE A 182 -8.32 -4.90 3.41
C ILE A 182 -8.43 -3.52 2.74
N SER A 183 -7.36 -2.74 2.79
CA SER A 183 -7.30 -1.39 2.23
C SER A 183 -7.49 -1.39 0.71
N LEU A 184 -6.76 -2.24 0.00
CA LEU A 184 -6.81 -2.34 -1.46
C LEU A 184 -8.16 -2.88 -1.96
N VAL A 185 -8.74 -3.90 -1.31
CA VAL A 185 -10.08 -4.41 -1.65
C VAL A 185 -11.11 -3.28 -1.52
N THR A 186 -11.06 -2.51 -0.44
CA THR A 186 -11.94 -1.37 -0.24
C THR A 186 -11.75 -0.30 -1.32
N MET A 187 -10.49 0.05 -1.64
CA MET A 187 -10.18 0.97 -2.73
C MET A 187 -10.69 0.46 -4.08
N GLY A 188 -10.55 -0.84 -4.36
CA GLY A 188 -11.04 -1.47 -5.57
C GLY A 188 -12.57 -1.39 -5.70
N ILE A 189 -13.29 -1.65 -4.61
CA ILE A 189 -14.74 -1.50 -4.54
C ILE A 189 -15.13 -0.04 -4.78
N VAL A 190 -14.50 0.92 -4.11
CA VAL A 190 -14.76 2.35 -4.29
C VAL A 190 -14.49 2.78 -5.73
N SER A 191 -13.34 2.36 -6.30
CA SER A 191 -12.96 2.67 -7.68
C SER A 191 -13.96 2.14 -8.71
N HIS A 192 -14.56 0.98 -8.47
CA HIS A 192 -15.46 0.36 -9.43
C HIS A 192 -16.90 0.88 -9.34
N PHE A 193 -17.41 1.07 -8.11
CA PHE A 193 -18.83 1.34 -7.88
C PHE A 193 -19.16 2.79 -7.54
N PHE A 194 -18.21 3.57 -7.03
CA PHE A 194 -18.48 4.88 -6.44
C PHE A 194 -17.78 6.04 -7.13
N LEU A 195 -16.81 5.81 -8.01
CA LEU A 195 -16.25 6.90 -8.81
C LEU A 195 -17.26 7.34 -9.87
N PRO A 196 -17.38 8.68 -10.11
CA PRO A 196 -18.29 9.22 -11.15
C PRO A 196 -18.02 8.66 -12.55
N VAL A 197 -16.77 8.35 -12.84
CA VAL A 197 -16.34 7.64 -14.06
C VAL A 197 -15.55 6.42 -13.60
N PRO A 198 -16.10 5.20 -13.71
CA PRO A 198 -15.40 3.98 -13.34
C PRO A 198 -14.07 3.86 -14.10
N ASN A 199 -12.98 3.77 -13.35
CA ASN A 199 -11.67 3.55 -13.95
C ASN A 199 -11.32 2.06 -13.92
N LEU A 200 -11.63 1.37 -15.02
CA LEU A 200 -11.40 -0.07 -15.14
C LEU A 200 -9.92 -0.44 -14.95
N PHE A 201 -8.99 0.40 -15.43
CA PHE A 201 -7.55 0.17 -15.24
C PHE A 201 -7.16 0.21 -13.78
N LEU A 202 -7.61 1.23 -13.06
CA LEU A 202 -7.36 1.38 -11.64
C LEU A 202 -7.90 0.16 -10.89
N THR A 203 -9.14 -0.22 -11.15
CA THR A 203 -9.79 -1.37 -10.52
C THR A 203 -9.02 -2.68 -10.80
N MET A 204 -8.65 -2.94 -12.06
CA MET A 204 -7.89 -4.14 -12.43
C MET A 204 -6.52 -4.17 -11.76
N THR A 205 -5.80 -3.05 -11.76
CA THR A 205 -4.46 -2.95 -11.15
C THR A 205 -4.52 -3.18 -9.64
N ILE A 206 -5.53 -2.62 -8.96
CA ILE A 206 -5.76 -2.83 -7.53
C ILE A 206 -5.99 -4.32 -7.24
N PHE A 207 -6.92 -4.98 -7.92
CA PHE A 207 -7.22 -6.39 -7.63
C PHE A 207 -6.09 -7.34 -8.01
N VAL A 208 -5.31 -7.05 -9.05
CA VAL A 208 -4.08 -7.79 -9.36
C VAL A 208 -3.08 -7.67 -8.20
N LEU A 209 -2.90 -6.48 -7.64
CA LEU A 209 -2.03 -6.30 -6.48
C LEU A 209 -2.55 -7.06 -5.25
N VAL A 210 -3.87 -7.02 -5.00
CA VAL A 210 -4.50 -7.82 -3.93
C VAL A 210 -4.17 -9.29 -4.08
N MET A 211 -4.30 -9.84 -5.29
CA MET A 211 -4.04 -11.27 -5.54
C MET A 211 -2.56 -11.63 -5.45
N ALA A 212 -1.66 -10.71 -5.84
CA ALA A 212 -0.23 -10.90 -5.64
C ALA A 212 0.13 -10.96 -4.14
N ILE A 213 -0.43 -10.07 -3.31
CA ILE A 213 -0.24 -10.09 -1.86
C ILE A 213 -0.88 -11.33 -1.24
N ALA A 214 -2.10 -11.69 -1.66
CA ALA A 214 -2.82 -12.86 -1.15
C ALA A 214 -2.08 -14.18 -1.42
N GLY A 215 -1.40 -14.31 -2.58
CA GLY A 215 -0.57 -15.48 -2.90
C GLY A 215 0.68 -15.60 -2.01
N PHE A 216 1.25 -14.48 -1.58
CA PHE A 216 2.36 -14.44 -0.63
C PHE A 216 1.91 -14.66 0.83
N PHE A 217 0.71 -14.20 1.18
CA PHE A 217 0.19 -14.14 2.55
C PHE A 217 0.32 -15.45 3.36
N PRO A 218 0.06 -16.66 2.81
CA PRO A 218 0.22 -17.91 3.55
C PRO A 218 1.63 -18.15 4.13
N PHE A 219 2.67 -17.60 3.51
CA PHE A 219 4.05 -17.72 3.95
C PHE A 219 4.45 -16.66 4.98
N ASN A 220 3.70 -15.57 5.02
CA ASN A 220 3.92 -14.43 5.92
C ASN A 220 3.01 -14.45 7.14
N TYR A 221 1.90 -15.23 7.12
CA TYR A 221 0.99 -15.37 8.27
C TYR A 221 1.68 -16.07 9.44
N HIS A 222 1.38 -15.61 10.66
CA HIS A 222 2.04 -16.08 11.87
C HIS A 222 1.79 -17.59 12.20
N PRO A 223 2.81 -18.43 12.43
CA PRO A 223 4.24 -18.10 12.42
C PRO A 223 4.80 -18.01 10.99
N ALA A 224 5.37 -16.85 10.65
CA ALA A 224 5.90 -16.63 9.31
C ALA A 224 7.09 -17.54 9.01
N ILE A 225 7.24 -17.93 7.74
CA ILE A 225 8.41 -18.65 7.23
C ILE A 225 9.23 -17.79 6.24
N LEU A 226 8.68 -16.63 5.87
CA LEU A 226 9.31 -15.61 5.05
C LEU A 226 8.72 -14.24 5.45
N TYR A 227 9.57 -13.30 5.81
CA TYR A 227 9.15 -11.93 6.09
C TYR A 227 8.89 -11.17 4.80
N LEU A 228 7.98 -10.21 4.86
CA LEU A 228 7.67 -9.29 3.77
C LEU A 228 8.92 -8.50 3.37
N GLY A 229 9.65 -8.01 4.37
CA GLY A 229 10.85 -7.20 4.24
C GLY A 229 10.57 -5.77 3.79
N ASP A 230 11.60 -4.94 3.83
CA ASP A 230 11.53 -3.58 3.29
C ASP A 230 11.24 -3.58 1.79
N THR A 231 11.67 -4.62 1.05
CA THR A 231 11.27 -4.88 -0.35
C THR A 231 9.75 -4.82 -0.52
N GLY A 232 9.01 -5.50 0.33
CA GLY A 232 7.55 -5.60 0.21
C GLY A 232 6.81 -4.46 0.88
N ALA A 233 7.22 -4.06 2.07
CA ALA A 233 6.57 -2.99 2.82
C ALA A 233 6.62 -1.65 2.06
N LEU A 234 7.78 -1.29 1.51
CA LEU A 234 7.95 -0.08 0.69
C LEU A 234 7.19 -0.19 -0.63
N PHE A 235 7.26 -1.34 -1.33
CA PHE A 235 6.53 -1.53 -2.59
C PHE A 235 5.03 -1.43 -2.40
N ILE A 236 4.47 -2.12 -1.42
CA ILE A 236 3.02 -2.09 -1.13
C ILE A 236 2.59 -0.68 -0.71
N GLY A 237 3.35 -0.02 0.16
CA GLY A 237 3.08 1.35 0.59
C GLY A 237 3.08 2.34 -0.57
N PHE A 238 4.06 2.23 -1.46
CA PHE A 238 4.13 3.02 -2.69
C PHE A 238 2.92 2.77 -3.59
N MET A 239 2.58 1.51 -3.85
CA MET A 239 1.43 1.18 -4.70
C MET A 239 0.12 1.71 -4.13
N ILE A 240 -0.10 1.58 -2.82
CA ILE A 240 -1.27 2.14 -2.15
C ILE A 240 -1.30 3.67 -2.30
N ALA A 241 -0.16 4.35 -2.10
CA ALA A 241 -0.05 5.79 -2.27
C ALA A 241 -0.40 6.23 -3.69
N VAL A 242 0.20 5.59 -4.69
CA VAL A 242 0.00 5.90 -6.11
C VAL A 242 -1.45 5.63 -6.55
N LEU A 243 -1.99 4.46 -6.22
CA LEU A 243 -3.35 4.08 -6.61
C LEU A 243 -4.41 4.96 -5.93
N SER A 244 -4.14 5.46 -4.71
CA SER A 244 -5.02 6.40 -4.01
C SER A 244 -5.12 7.76 -4.72
N LEU A 245 -4.06 8.24 -5.39
CA LEU A 245 -4.04 9.51 -6.10
C LEU A 245 -5.05 9.57 -7.26
N GLN A 246 -5.34 8.46 -7.90
CA GLN A 246 -6.36 8.39 -8.95
C GLN A 246 -7.79 8.62 -8.43
N GLY A 247 -8.09 8.16 -7.23
CA GLY A 247 -9.36 8.44 -6.57
C GLY A 247 -9.53 9.94 -6.26
N LEU A 248 -8.43 10.66 -6.06
CA LEU A 248 -8.44 12.09 -5.70
C LEU A 248 -8.79 13.00 -6.87
N LYS A 249 -8.48 12.65 -8.11
CA LYS A 249 -8.68 13.50 -9.31
C LYS A 249 -10.13 13.81 -9.67
N ASN A 250 -11.06 12.91 -9.35
CA ASN A 250 -12.47 13.05 -9.71
C ASN A 250 -13.33 13.45 -8.51
N ALA A 251 -12.74 14.08 -7.52
CA ALA A 251 -13.24 13.99 -6.18
C ALA A 251 -14.28 15.05 -5.82
N THR A 252 -15.41 14.54 -5.47
CA THR A 252 -16.13 15.05 -4.29
C THR A 252 -15.23 14.93 -3.05
N ALA A 253 -15.43 15.76 -2.03
CA ALA A 253 -14.71 15.72 -0.75
C ALA A 253 -14.53 14.31 -0.16
N VAL A 254 -15.48 13.42 -0.41
CA VAL A 254 -15.48 12.02 0.02
C VAL A 254 -14.33 11.22 -0.60
N ALA A 255 -13.98 11.45 -1.87
CA ALA A 255 -12.93 10.68 -2.52
C ALA A 255 -11.52 10.99 -2.00
N VAL A 256 -11.28 12.22 -1.50
CA VAL A 256 -10.01 12.60 -0.85
C VAL A 256 -9.88 11.94 0.52
N VAL A 257 -10.98 11.91 1.28
CA VAL A 257 -11.01 11.37 2.64
C VAL A 257 -11.00 9.83 2.63
N THR A 258 -11.57 9.22 1.60
CA THR A 258 -11.65 7.75 1.47
C THR A 258 -10.29 7.04 1.61
N PRO A 259 -9.22 7.38 0.85
CA PRO A 259 -7.92 6.76 1.05
C PRO A 259 -7.33 7.01 2.43
N MET A 260 -7.52 8.21 2.99
CA MET A 260 -7.03 8.53 4.34
C MET A 260 -7.71 7.69 5.42
N ILE A 261 -9.03 7.45 5.29
CA ILE A 261 -9.77 6.59 6.22
C ILE A 261 -9.36 5.13 6.03
N ILE A 262 -9.29 4.65 4.79
CA ILE A 262 -8.87 3.27 4.49
C ILE A 262 -7.49 2.99 5.08
N LEU A 263 -6.59 3.97 5.01
CA LEU A 263 -5.25 3.92 5.58
C LEU A 263 -5.20 4.44 7.02
N GLY A 264 -6.35 4.51 7.71
CA GLY A 264 -6.46 5.10 9.03
C GLY A 264 -5.47 4.53 10.04
N VAL A 265 -5.26 3.20 10.05
CA VAL A 265 -4.30 2.57 10.97
C VAL A 265 -2.87 3.04 10.71
N PRO A 266 -2.25 2.88 9.52
CA PRO A 266 -0.88 3.32 9.30
C PRO A 266 -0.70 4.83 9.43
N ILE A 267 -1.66 5.64 8.96
CA ILE A 267 -1.57 7.10 9.05
C ILE A 267 -1.65 7.56 10.50
N THR A 268 -2.64 7.08 11.27
CA THR A 268 -2.83 7.49 12.67
C THR A 268 -1.64 7.06 13.53
N ASP A 269 -1.15 5.82 13.35
CA ASP A 269 -0.01 5.32 14.12
C ASP A 269 1.26 6.16 13.86
N THR A 270 1.54 6.49 12.58
CA THR A 270 2.66 7.35 12.21
C THR A 270 2.49 8.77 12.73
N PHE A 271 1.31 9.36 12.59
CA PHE A 271 1.01 10.71 13.08
C PHE A 271 1.20 10.80 14.60
N LEU A 272 0.63 9.87 15.35
CA LEU A 272 0.79 9.82 16.81
C LEU A 272 2.25 9.61 17.21
N ALA A 273 3.03 8.83 16.47
CA ALA A 273 4.46 8.68 16.71
C ALA A 273 5.22 10.00 16.52
N ILE A 274 4.92 10.76 15.47
CA ILE A 274 5.52 12.09 15.23
C ILE A 274 5.15 13.05 16.35
N VAL A 275 3.86 13.13 16.71
CA VAL A 275 3.38 14.02 17.80
C VAL A 275 4.08 13.67 19.12
N ARG A 276 4.14 12.41 19.53
CA ARG A 276 4.83 11.98 20.76
C ARG A 276 6.28 12.40 20.76
N ARG A 277 7.02 12.16 19.66
CA ARG A 277 8.45 12.54 19.55
C ARG A 277 8.63 14.04 19.70
N THR A 278 7.82 14.82 18.99
CA THR A 278 7.89 16.28 19.04
C THR A 278 7.60 16.81 20.45
N LEU A 279 6.54 16.30 21.12
CA LEU A 279 6.19 16.68 22.48
C LEU A 279 7.27 16.25 23.51
N SER A 280 7.99 15.18 23.25
CA SER A 280 9.11 14.70 24.09
C SER A 280 10.45 15.37 23.78
N GLY A 281 10.49 16.38 22.91
CA GLY A 281 11.72 17.07 22.51
C GLY A 281 12.69 16.20 21.69
N GLN A 282 12.22 15.07 21.16
CA GLN A 282 13.00 14.18 20.31
C GLN A 282 12.89 14.58 18.83
N LYS A 283 13.89 14.20 18.04
CA LYS A 283 13.83 14.41 16.59
C LYS A 283 12.69 13.57 15.99
N PHE A 284 11.88 14.14 15.08
CA PHE A 284 10.72 13.47 14.47
C PHE A 284 11.06 12.13 13.78
N TYR A 285 12.30 11.93 13.36
CA TYR A 285 12.82 10.70 12.73
C TYR A 285 13.51 9.74 13.71
N ALA A 286 13.49 10.00 15.02
CA ALA A 286 14.10 9.10 16.00
C ALA A 286 13.34 7.76 16.03
N PRO A 287 14.00 6.63 16.34
CA PRO A 287 13.31 5.35 16.52
C PRO A 287 12.22 5.45 17.60
N ASP A 288 11.03 4.92 17.33
CA ASP A 288 9.93 4.84 18.29
C ASP A 288 9.55 3.37 18.52
N ARG A 289 9.35 2.98 19.78
CA ARG A 289 8.89 1.65 20.19
C ARG A 289 7.43 1.66 20.66
N ASN A 290 6.70 2.77 20.48
CA ASN A 290 5.33 2.94 20.97
C ASN A 290 4.29 2.88 19.85
N HIS A 291 4.60 2.20 18.73
CA HIS A 291 3.62 1.91 17.70
C HIS A 291 2.46 1.07 18.25
N LEU A 292 1.28 1.16 17.60
CA LEU A 292 0.05 0.50 18.03
C LEU A 292 0.27 -0.99 18.34
N HIS A 293 0.98 -1.72 17.47
CA HIS A 293 1.25 -3.13 17.67
C HIS A 293 2.12 -3.40 18.92
N HIS A 294 3.11 -2.56 19.22
CA HIS A 294 3.90 -2.68 20.46
C HIS A 294 3.06 -2.44 21.72
N ARG A 295 2.14 -1.46 21.66
CA ARG A 295 1.22 -1.18 22.79
C ARG A 295 0.28 -2.34 23.04
N LEU A 296 -0.31 -2.92 22.00
CA LEU A 296 -1.20 -4.07 22.13
C LEU A 296 -0.47 -5.29 22.71
N LEU A 297 0.76 -5.54 22.28
CA LEU A 297 1.61 -6.59 22.88
C LEU A 297 1.93 -6.30 24.35
N SER A 298 2.21 -5.05 24.73
CA SER A 298 2.49 -4.68 26.11
C SER A 298 1.26 -4.80 27.04
N LEU A 299 0.05 -4.74 26.47
CA LEU A 299 -1.21 -5.02 27.16
C LEU A 299 -1.47 -6.52 27.37
N GLY A 300 -0.55 -7.40 26.91
CA GLY A 300 -0.65 -8.85 27.12
C GLY A 300 -1.33 -9.60 25.97
N LEU A 301 -1.64 -8.97 24.84
CA LEU A 301 -2.17 -9.68 23.68
C LEU A 301 -1.08 -10.57 23.07
N THR A 302 -1.51 -11.73 22.57
CA THR A 302 -0.62 -12.58 21.76
C THR A 302 -0.32 -11.93 20.41
N HIS A 303 0.75 -12.38 19.73
CA HIS A 303 1.08 -11.92 18.37
C HIS A 303 -0.14 -12.00 17.44
N ARG A 304 -0.80 -13.16 17.35
CA ARG A 304 -2.01 -13.35 16.53
C ARG A 304 -3.17 -12.44 16.98
N GLY A 305 -3.38 -12.32 18.30
CA GLY A 305 -4.42 -11.46 18.85
C GLY A 305 -4.22 -10.00 18.46
N THR A 306 -2.99 -9.50 18.55
CA THR A 306 -2.64 -8.13 18.14
C THR A 306 -2.93 -7.89 16.65
N VAL A 307 -2.51 -8.80 15.78
CA VAL A 307 -2.74 -8.69 14.33
C VAL A 307 -4.25 -8.70 14.01
N LEU A 308 -5.02 -9.60 14.63
CA LEU A 308 -6.47 -9.68 14.44
C LEU A 308 -7.21 -8.42 14.93
N VAL A 309 -6.79 -7.83 16.06
CA VAL A 309 -7.34 -6.55 16.53
C VAL A 309 -7.09 -5.44 15.51
N ILE A 310 -5.87 -5.34 14.97
CA ILE A 310 -5.54 -4.33 13.96
C ILE A 310 -6.31 -4.56 12.65
N TYR A 311 -6.51 -5.82 12.23
CA TYR A 311 -7.38 -6.14 11.09
C TYR A 311 -8.83 -5.71 11.36
N GLY A 312 -9.35 -5.93 12.58
CA GLY A 312 -10.68 -5.48 12.97
C GLY A 312 -10.83 -3.96 12.88
N ILE A 313 -9.85 -3.20 13.39
CA ILE A 313 -9.82 -1.74 13.27
C ILE A 313 -9.77 -1.32 11.79
N SER A 314 -8.89 -1.94 10.99
CA SER A 314 -8.80 -1.65 9.56
C SER A 314 -10.11 -1.95 8.81
N MET A 315 -10.82 -3.01 9.20
CA MET A 315 -12.13 -3.35 8.64
C MET A 315 -13.20 -2.30 9.01
N ILE A 316 -13.18 -1.78 10.23
CA ILE A 316 -14.07 -0.69 10.65
C ILE A 316 -13.82 0.55 9.79
N PHE A 317 -12.56 0.96 9.60
CA PHE A 317 -12.22 2.07 8.71
C PHE A 317 -12.67 1.80 7.26
N ALA A 318 -12.51 0.59 6.76
CA ALA A 318 -12.98 0.17 5.45
C ALA A 318 -14.51 0.32 5.32
N MET A 319 -15.25 -0.14 6.32
CA MET A 319 -16.72 0.00 6.35
C MET A 319 -17.16 1.46 6.41
N ILE A 320 -16.53 2.28 7.26
CA ILE A 320 -16.78 3.72 7.33
C ILE A 320 -16.56 4.36 5.96
N SER A 321 -15.45 4.03 5.28
CA SER A 321 -15.14 4.54 3.96
C SER A 321 -16.21 4.16 2.92
N LEU A 322 -16.69 2.91 2.92
CA LEU A 322 -17.76 2.47 2.02
C LEU A 322 -19.08 3.20 2.31
N LEU A 323 -19.46 3.33 3.58
CA LEU A 323 -20.66 4.05 3.99
C LEU A 323 -20.62 5.54 3.60
N LEU A 324 -19.47 6.18 3.70
CA LEU A 324 -19.25 7.56 3.24
C LEU A 324 -19.54 7.72 1.75
N ASN A 325 -19.20 6.72 0.96
CA ASN A 325 -19.45 6.74 -0.50
C ASN A 325 -20.93 6.43 -0.85
N ILE A 326 -21.67 5.71 0.00
CA ILE A 326 -23.10 5.40 -0.22
C ILE A 326 -23.98 6.61 0.10
N SER A 327 -23.66 7.40 1.11
CA SER A 327 -24.49 8.51 1.55
C SER A 327 -23.67 9.73 1.96
N THR A 328 -23.73 10.80 1.16
CA THR A 328 -23.05 12.06 1.43
C THR A 328 -23.55 12.79 2.69
N ARG A 329 -24.81 12.59 3.11
CA ARG A 329 -25.39 13.18 4.33
C ARG A 329 -25.05 12.39 5.59
N ILE A 330 -25.26 11.08 5.57
CA ILE A 330 -24.94 10.19 6.70
C ILE A 330 -23.42 10.07 6.83
N GLY A 331 -22.70 10.09 5.72
CA GLY A 331 -21.25 10.04 5.68
C GLY A 331 -20.57 11.19 6.41
N GLY A 332 -21.06 12.41 6.27
CA GLY A 332 -20.54 13.56 7.03
C GLY A 332 -20.70 13.41 8.54
N VAL A 333 -21.84 12.87 8.96
CA VAL A 333 -22.11 12.61 10.40
C VAL A 333 -21.21 11.50 10.95
N LEU A 334 -21.05 10.40 10.19
CA LEU A 334 -20.18 9.28 10.59
C LEU A 334 -18.70 9.67 10.63
N LEU A 335 -18.27 10.57 9.76
CA LEU A 335 -16.90 11.11 9.76
C LEU A 335 -16.65 11.94 11.03
N VAL A 336 -17.59 12.79 11.41
CA VAL A 336 -17.52 13.58 12.66
C VAL A 336 -17.52 12.65 13.88
N ILE A 337 -18.40 11.64 13.91
CA ILE A 337 -18.43 10.66 15.00
C ILE A 337 -17.13 9.85 15.05
N GLY A 338 -16.60 9.39 13.93
CA GLY A 338 -15.34 8.65 13.88
C GLY A 338 -14.13 9.48 14.33
N LEU A 339 -14.09 10.77 13.98
CA LEU A 339 -13.05 11.70 14.44
C LEU A 339 -13.15 12.06 15.94
N VAL A 340 -14.34 11.99 16.52
CA VAL A 340 -14.57 12.29 17.95
C VAL A 340 -14.35 11.07 18.84
N LEU A 341 -14.56 9.86 18.31
CA LEU A 341 -14.43 8.60 19.07
C LEU A 341 -13.06 7.90 18.87
N GLY A 342 -12.23 8.31 17.92
CA GLY A 342 -10.87 7.81 17.67
C GLY A 342 -9.82 8.69 18.32
#